data_5d8ec2e4d8d4ed28dffc1eb6139803b0
#
_entry.id   5d8ec2e4d8d4ed28dffc1eb6139803b0
#
_cell.length_a   1.000
_cell.length_b   1.000
_cell.length_c   1.000
_cell.angle_alpha   90.00
_cell.angle_beta   90.00
_cell.angle_gamma   90.00
#
_symmetry.space_group_name_H-M   'P 1'
#
loop_
_entity.id
_entity.type
_entity.pdbx_description
1 polymer ?
#
loop_
_entity_poly.entity_id
_entity_poly.type
_entity_poly.pdbx_seq_one_letter_code
_entity_poly.pdbx_strand_id
1 'polypeptide(L)'
;MMTLLQSACASVLMTCMPAAGPQDGMALSKLIYTDIDTGFTQASLADVIDLISQTSGAKVVLLAESESRPNGIDASLTVDLPAAHRPALNLLQDALAACGSPVPCTWQVRSGMIEVSTKDQLSTESMQVTRILPIEEFIQPIPDYNDPPNLNLGGGGGGGTGGGAGGGDGAAWEDLETRRNQLIEVLISNIEPKAWKRAGGNWAEIMPYRRSLLIRGPRWVQRQVMGFDFLLPRVSGRTPRTLRFDGDQVRVEIALSEQLRREDNERAAQPH
;
A
#
# COMPACT_ATOMS: atom_id res chain seq x y z
N MET A 1 45.16 -17.33 40.62
CA MET A 1 44.22 -16.25 40.30
C MET A 1 43.85 -16.40 38.82
N MET A 2 42.75 -17.07 38.55
CA MET A 2 42.21 -17.31 37.20
C MET A 2 41.06 -16.36 36.96
N THR A 3 41.22 -15.40 36.07
CA THR A 3 40.17 -14.49 35.61
C THR A 3 39.42 -15.12 34.47
N LEU A 4 38.16 -15.48 34.74
CA LEU A 4 37.19 -15.95 33.73
C LEU A 4 36.70 -14.74 32.89
N LEU A 5 37.00 -14.73 31.60
CA LEU A 5 36.35 -13.87 30.61
C LEU A 5 34.96 -14.46 30.31
N GLN A 6 33.91 -13.80 30.79
CA GLN A 6 32.57 -14.05 30.35
C GLN A 6 32.34 -13.35 29.01
N SER A 7 32.23 -14.15 27.94
CA SER A 7 31.76 -13.71 26.62
C SER A 7 30.24 -13.52 26.66
N ALA A 8 29.79 -12.29 26.63
CA ALA A 8 28.39 -11.96 26.49
C ALA A 8 27.96 -12.16 25.06
N CYS A 9 27.31 -13.29 24.74
CA CYS A 9 26.57 -13.49 23.51
C CYS A 9 25.34 -12.61 23.53
N ALA A 10 25.37 -11.48 22.83
CA ALA A 10 24.19 -10.67 22.57
C ALA A 10 23.29 -11.42 21.56
N SER A 11 22.31 -12.12 22.08
CA SER A 11 21.22 -12.67 21.26
C SER A 11 20.38 -11.52 20.73
N VAL A 12 20.58 -11.18 19.47
CA VAL A 12 19.66 -10.30 18.73
C VAL A 12 18.34 -11.05 18.60
N LEU A 13 17.42 -10.77 19.50
CA LEU A 13 16.02 -11.13 19.37
C LEU A 13 15.45 -10.38 18.17
N MET A 14 15.47 -11.04 17.01
CA MET A 14 14.73 -10.63 15.83
C MET A 14 13.27 -10.80 16.16
N THR A 15 12.65 -9.76 16.72
CA THR A 15 11.21 -9.72 16.96
C THR A 15 10.54 -9.82 15.59
N CYS A 16 10.06 -11.02 15.28
CA CYS A 16 9.22 -11.28 14.12
C CYS A 16 7.95 -10.46 14.30
N MET A 17 7.87 -9.29 13.63
CA MET A 17 6.65 -8.50 13.65
C MET A 17 5.52 -9.34 13.06
N PRO A 18 4.34 -9.37 13.68
CA PRO A 18 3.22 -10.14 13.16
C PRO A 18 2.89 -9.64 11.75
N ALA A 19 2.94 -10.55 10.79
CA ALA A 19 2.36 -10.31 9.47
C ALA A 19 0.91 -9.85 9.67
N ALA A 20 0.42 -8.97 8.78
CA ALA A 20 -0.98 -8.55 8.82
C ALA A 20 -1.89 -9.78 8.89
N GLY A 21 -2.70 -9.83 9.92
CA GLY A 21 -3.54 -10.99 10.20
C GLY A 21 -4.82 -10.97 9.36
N PRO A 22 -5.54 -12.09 9.27
CA PRO A 22 -6.86 -12.16 8.62
C PRO A 22 -7.86 -11.14 9.20
N GLN A 23 -7.62 -10.66 10.42
CA GLN A 23 -8.43 -9.65 11.09
C GLN A 23 -8.37 -8.28 10.38
N ASP A 24 -7.22 -7.92 9.78
CA ASP A 24 -7.05 -6.67 9.04
C ASP A 24 -7.93 -6.66 7.78
N GLY A 25 -7.96 -7.77 7.04
CA GLY A 25 -8.83 -7.94 5.88
C GLY A 25 -10.32 -7.91 6.25
N MET A 26 -10.70 -8.49 7.38
CA MET A 26 -12.08 -8.45 7.88
C MET A 26 -12.52 -7.04 8.27
N ALA A 27 -11.67 -6.28 8.95
CA ALA A 27 -11.98 -4.90 9.32
C ALA A 27 -12.22 -4.02 8.10
N LEU A 28 -11.33 -4.12 7.10
CA LEU A 28 -11.47 -3.36 5.87
C LEU A 28 -12.68 -3.81 5.04
N SER A 29 -12.97 -5.12 4.96
CA SER A 29 -14.15 -5.63 4.24
C SER A 29 -15.46 -5.08 4.80
N LYS A 30 -15.57 -4.89 6.10
CA LYS A 30 -16.76 -4.28 6.71
C LYS A 30 -16.98 -2.87 6.18
N LEU A 31 -15.94 -2.03 6.06
CA LEU A 31 -16.07 -0.69 5.47
C LEU A 31 -16.38 -0.72 3.97
N ILE A 32 -15.82 -1.71 3.26
CA ILE A 32 -16.04 -1.85 1.81
C ILE A 32 -17.50 -2.22 1.50
N TYR A 33 -18.09 -3.17 2.26
CA TYR A 33 -19.39 -3.75 1.94
C TYR A 33 -20.57 -3.16 2.72
N THR A 34 -20.35 -2.18 3.58
CA THR A 34 -21.42 -1.44 4.26
C THR A 34 -21.66 -0.13 3.56
N ASP A 35 -22.88 0.08 3.09
CA ASP A 35 -23.32 1.35 2.53
C ASP A 35 -23.99 2.19 3.61
N ILE A 36 -23.69 3.49 3.58
CA ILE A 36 -24.24 4.48 4.50
C ILE A 36 -24.91 5.57 3.65
N ASP A 37 -26.15 5.86 3.98
CA ASP A 37 -26.96 6.89 3.33
C ASP A 37 -27.16 8.03 4.33
N THR A 38 -26.24 8.98 4.31
CA THR A 38 -26.29 10.13 5.22
C THR A 38 -25.49 11.32 4.69
N GLY A 39 -25.81 12.49 5.22
CA GLY A 39 -25.06 13.73 5.08
C GLY A 39 -24.74 14.30 6.46
N PHE A 40 -23.81 15.22 6.51
CA PHE A 40 -23.39 15.90 7.73
C PHE A 40 -23.37 17.39 7.51
N THR A 41 -23.83 18.13 8.52
CA THR A 41 -23.73 19.60 8.57
C THR A 41 -23.13 19.97 9.91
N GLN A 42 -21.93 20.56 9.90
CA GLN A 42 -21.18 20.97 11.10
C GLN A 42 -21.03 19.82 12.12
N ALA A 43 -20.97 18.57 11.66
CA ALA A 43 -20.76 17.43 12.54
C ALA A 43 -19.29 17.32 12.96
N SER A 44 -19.01 16.92 14.20
CA SER A 44 -17.64 16.68 14.59
C SER A 44 -17.04 15.47 13.84
N LEU A 45 -15.76 15.51 13.51
CA LEU A 45 -15.09 14.38 12.86
C LEU A 45 -15.20 13.12 13.73
N ALA A 46 -15.15 13.28 15.06
CA ALA A 46 -15.30 12.17 16.00
C ALA A 46 -16.67 11.49 15.85
N ASP A 47 -17.75 12.26 15.78
CA ASP A 47 -19.10 11.71 15.62
C ASP A 47 -19.26 10.98 14.28
N VAL A 48 -18.66 11.52 13.20
CA VAL A 48 -18.66 10.88 11.88
C VAL A 48 -17.92 9.54 11.93
N ILE A 49 -16.76 9.48 12.58
CA ILE A 49 -16.00 8.25 12.74
C ILE A 49 -16.76 7.22 13.60
N ASP A 50 -17.39 7.66 14.66
CA ASP A 50 -18.20 6.80 15.52
C ASP A 50 -19.41 6.22 14.78
N LEU A 51 -20.10 7.04 13.97
CA LEU A 51 -21.19 6.56 13.12
C LEU A 51 -20.70 5.50 12.13
N ILE A 52 -19.57 5.75 11.46
CA ILE A 52 -18.97 4.80 10.52
C ILE A 52 -18.65 3.48 11.24
N SER A 53 -18.04 3.57 12.43
CA SER A 53 -17.69 2.40 13.25
C SER A 53 -18.91 1.59 13.65
N GLN A 54 -19.95 2.25 14.17
CA GLN A 54 -21.18 1.61 14.62
C GLN A 54 -21.96 0.98 13.47
N THR A 55 -22.11 1.69 12.36
CA THR A 55 -22.91 1.22 11.22
C THR A 55 -22.22 0.07 10.48
N SER A 56 -20.90 0.16 10.28
CA SER A 56 -20.13 -0.88 9.59
C SER A 56 -19.80 -2.09 10.49
N GLY A 57 -19.80 -1.91 11.81
CA GLY A 57 -19.28 -2.88 12.75
C GLY A 57 -17.77 -3.11 12.65
N ALA A 58 -17.06 -2.24 11.91
CA ALA A 58 -15.59 -2.20 11.90
C ALA A 58 -15.10 -1.35 13.07
N LYS A 59 -14.01 -1.77 13.71
CA LYS A 59 -13.40 -0.94 14.75
C LYS A 59 -12.60 0.17 14.07
N VAL A 60 -13.17 1.37 14.00
CA VAL A 60 -12.50 2.58 13.53
C VAL A 60 -12.09 3.41 14.73
N VAL A 61 -10.83 3.81 14.81
CA VAL A 61 -10.26 4.50 15.96
C VAL A 61 -9.65 5.81 15.51
N LEU A 62 -10.17 6.92 16.01
CA LEU A 62 -9.58 8.24 15.82
C LEU A 62 -8.44 8.42 16.82
N LEU A 63 -7.21 8.55 16.33
CA LEU A 63 -6.04 8.88 17.14
C LEU A 63 -5.96 10.40 17.29
N ALA A 64 -6.77 10.92 18.19
CA ALA A 64 -6.84 12.34 18.47
C ALA A 64 -5.56 12.85 19.16
N GLU A 65 -5.35 14.17 19.05
CA GLU A 65 -4.29 14.88 19.76
C GLU A 65 -4.42 14.68 21.28
N SER A 66 -3.29 14.46 21.93
CA SER A 66 -3.18 14.31 23.39
C SER A 66 -1.73 14.53 23.80
N GLU A 67 -1.46 14.62 25.10
CA GLU A 67 -0.08 14.74 25.62
C GLU A 67 0.84 13.62 25.12
N SER A 68 0.33 12.40 24.99
CA SER A 68 1.07 11.25 24.45
C SER A 68 1.10 11.17 22.91
N ARG A 69 0.31 11.98 22.23
CA ARG A 69 0.16 12.02 20.78
C ARG A 69 0.02 13.46 20.29
N PRO A 70 1.09 14.25 20.37
CA PRO A 70 1.05 15.69 20.02
C PRO A 70 0.76 15.95 18.54
N ASN A 71 0.99 14.96 17.68
CA ASN A 71 0.70 15.06 16.25
C ASN A 71 -0.63 14.39 15.87
N GLY A 72 -1.48 14.08 16.84
CA GLY A 72 -2.82 13.53 16.61
C GLY A 72 -3.71 14.48 15.82
N ILE A 73 -4.87 13.98 15.37
CA ILE A 73 -5.85 14.82 14.71
C ILE A 73 -6.71 15.55 15.75
N ASP A 74 -7.06 16.80 15.48
CA ASP A 74 -8.03 17.51 16.31
C ASP A 74 -9.43 16.90 16.11
N ALA A 75 -9.95 16.28 17.16
CA ALA A 75 -11.24 15.61 17.14
C ALA A 75 -12.44 16.58 17.02
N SER A 76 -12.24 17.88 17.30
CA SER A 76 -13.25 18.92 17.21
C SER A 76 -13.46 19.46 15.80
N LEU A 77 -12.62 19.08 14.83
CA LEU A 77 -12.78 19.48 13.45
C LEU A 77 -14.16 19.12 12.93
N THR A 78 -14.79 20.03 12.22
CA THR A 78 -16.14 19.84 11.68
C THR A 78 -16.11 19.36 10.25
N VAL A 79 -17.11 18.58 9.90
CA VAL A 79 -17.28 17.97 8.58
C VAL A 79 -18.62 18.38 8.01
N ASP A 80 -18.60 18.92 6.79
CA ASP A 80 -19.77 19.21 5.99
C ASP A 80 -19.78 18.33 4.74
N LEU A 81 -20.72 17.41 4.67
CA LEU A 81 -20.86 16.49 3.53
C LEU A 81 -22.31 16.40 3.07
N PRO A 82 -22.60 16.49 1.78
CA PRO A 82 -23.94 16.28 1.25
C PRO A 82 -24.41 14.85 1.49
N ALA A 83 -25.72 14.68 1.71
CA ALA A 83 -26.31 13.36 1.81
C ALA A 83 -26.10 12.59 0.50
N ALA A 84 -25.57 11.39 0.63
CA ALA A 84 -25.36 10.49 -0.50
C ALA A 84 -25.26 9.05 -0.02
N HIS A 85 -25.74 8.13 -0.85
CA HIS A 85 -25.57 6.69 -0.64
C HIS A 85 -24.17 6.27 -1.09
N ARG A 86 -23.31 5.86 -0.16
CA ARG A 86 -21.92 5.53 -0.46
C ARG A 86 -21.35 4.46 0.48
N PRO A 87 -20.34 3.68 0.06
CA PRO A 87 -19.62 2.77 0.94
C PRO A 87 -18.99 3.50 2.13
N ALA A 88 -18.99 2.86 3.29
CA ALA A 88 -18.44 3.43 4.52
C ALA A 88 -16.95 3.85 4.37
N LEU A 89 -16.17 3.12 3.56
CA LEU A 89 -14.79 3.51 3.25
C LEU A 89 -14.72 4.83 2.46
N ASN A 90 -15.63 5.02 1.48
CA ASN A 90 -15.69 6.27 0.72
C ASN A 90 -16.14 7.43 1.61
N LEU A 91 -17.10 7.18 2.51
CA LEU A 91 -17.52 8.17 3.49
C LEU A 91 -16.37 8.60 4.41
N LEU A 92 -15.56 7.65 4.88
CA LEU A 92 -14.36 7.92 5.67
C LEU A 92 -13.38 8.83 4.90
N GLN A 93 -13.11 8.50 3.63
CA GLN A 93 -12.21 9.30 2.77
C GLN A 93 -12.76 10.73 2.57
N ASP A 94 -14.06 10.83 2.27
CA ASP A 94 -14.71 12.14 2.07
C ASP A 94 -14.68 12.98 3.35
N ALA A 95 -14.91 12.36 4.52
CA ALA A 95 -14.84 13.05 5.80
C ALA A 95 -13.44 13.58 6.11
N LEU A 96 -12.41 12.78 5.85
CA LEU A 96 -11.02 13.21 6.03
C LEU A 96 -10.59 14.32 5.05
N ALA A 97 -11.14 14.32 3.84
CA ALA A 97 -10.90 15.38 2.87
C ALA A 97 -11.64 16.69 3.23
N ALA A 98 -12.83 16.57 3.85
CA ALA A 98 -13.70 17.71 4.18
C ALA A 98 -13.44 18.32 5.56
N CYS A 99 -12.70 17.65 6.46
CA CYS A 99 -12.56 18.11 7.85
C CYS A 99 -11.73 19.40 8.03
N GLY A 100 -11.13 19.93 6.96
CA GLY A 100 -10.40 21.21 7.00
C GLY A 100 -9.14 21.18 7.88
N SER A 101 -8.59 20.00 8.16
CA SER A 101 -7.35 19.86 8.94
C SER A 101 -6.18 20.59 8.26
N PRO A 102 -5.40 21.39 9.01
CA PRO A 102 -4.20 22.03 8.46
C PRO A 102 -3.09 21.05 8.12
N VAL A 103 -3.14 19.84 8.70
CA VAL A 103 -2.20 18.74 8.45
C VAL A 103 -2.95 17.65 7.69
N PRO A 104 -2.36 17.10 6.61
CA PRO A 104 -3.00 16.01 5.87
C PRO A 104 -3.33 14.81 6.76
N CYS A 105 -4.57 14.34 6.68
CA CYS A 105 -5.08 13.22 7.44
C CYS A 105 -5.19 11.99 6.53
N THR A 106 -5.00 10.81 7.11
CA THR A 106 -5.18 9.55 6.41
C THR A 106 -5.56 8.43 7.40
N TRP A 107 -5.65 7.23 6.91
CA TRP A 107 -5.96 6.06 7.72
C TRP A 107 -5.07 4.88 7.35
N GLN A 108 -4.96 3.92 8.24
CA GLN A 108 -4.29 2.65 7.99
C GLN A 108 -5.00 1.51 8.72
N VAL A 109 -4.73 0.28 8.28
CA VAL A 109 -5.25 -0.92 8.95
C VAL A 109 -4.14 -1.52 9.80
N ARG A 110 -4.42 -1.77 11.08
CA ARG A 110 -3.47 -2.42 11.98
C ARG A 110 -4.19 -3.21 13.05
N SER A 111 -3.83 -4.48 13.22
CA SER A 111 -4.37 -5.37 14.26
C SER A 111 -5.91 -5.45 14.29
N GLY A 112 -6.53 -5.53 13.11
CA GLY A 112 -7.99 -5.62 12.98
C GLY A 112 -8.73 -4.30 13.23
N MET A 113 -8.03 -3.17 13.25
CA MET A 113 -8.59 -1.83 13.45
C MET A 113 -8.24 -0.92 12.28
N ILE A 114 -9.10 0.05 12.02
CA ILE A 114 -8.84 1.17 11.12
C ILE A 114 -8.39 2.35 12.00
N GLU A 115 -7.12 2.69 11.94
CA GLU A 115 -6.56 3.83 12.66
C GLU A 115 -6.64 5.06 11.76
N VAL A 116 -7.21 6.14 12.26
CA VAL A 116 -7.40 7.41 11.57
C VAL A 116 -6.65 8.49 12.31
N SER A 117 -5.78 9.25 11.64
CA SER A 117 -5.07 10.38 12.22
C SER A 117 -4.41 11.23 11.15
N THR A 118 -3.58 12.19 11.58
CA THR A 118 -2.68 12.92 10.69
C THR A 118 -1.61 11.99 10.10
N LYS A 119 -1.10 12.33 8.92
CA LYS A 119 0.02 11.59 8.31
C LYS A 119 1.25 11.55 9.24
N ASP A 120 1.52 12.63 9.96
CA ASP A 120 2.64 12.72 10.91
C ASP A 120 2.50 11.71 12.06
N GLN A 121 1.32 11.65 12.69
CA GLN A 121 1.06 10.70 13.77
C GLN A 121 1.16 9.25 13.31
N LEU A 122 0.59 8.92 12.14
CA LEU A 122 0.65 7.57 11.58
C LEU A 122 2.03 7.18 11.04
N SER A 123 2.96 8.14 10.96
CA SER A 123 4.33 7.93 10.48
C SER A 123 5.37 7.86 11.60
N THR A 124 4.95 7.95 12.86
CA THR A 124 5.85 7.80 14.01
C THR A 124 6.58 6.45 13.94
N GLU A 125 7.75 6.36 14.55
CA GLU A 125 8.61 5.18 14.48
C GLU A 125 7.91 3.90 14.94
N SER A 126 7.05 3.99 15.94
CA SER A 126 6.24 2.87 16.46
C SER A 126 5.18 2.36 15.47
N MET A 127 4.83 3.15 14.45
CA MET A 127 3.85 2.82 13.41
C MET A 127 4.50 2.29 12.13
N GLN A 128 5.82 2.41 12.03
CA GLN A 128 6.56 1.94 10.86
C GLN A 128 6.70 0.42 10.86
N VAL A 129 6.56 -0.17 9.69
CA VAL A 129 6.80 -1.59 9.45
C VAL A 129 7.77 -1.75 8.28
N THR A 130 8.46 -2.89 8.24
CA THR A 130 9.37 -3.21 7.14
C THR A 130 8.76 -4.29 6.27
N ARG A 131 8.71 -4.06 4.96
CA ARG A 131 8.23 -5.04 3.97
C ARG A 131 9.26 -5.23 2.86
N ILE A 132 9.22 -6.40 2.25
CA ILE A 132 10.08 -6.74 1.11
C ILE A 132 9.22 -6.74 -0.14
N LEU A 133 9.59 -5.93 -1.13
CA LEU A 133 8.99 -5.90 -2.45
C LEU A 133 9.89 -6.64 -3.42
N PRO A 134 9.52 -7.83 -3.93
CA PRO A 134 10.22 -8.47 -5.03
C PRO A 134 10.11 -7.60 -6.28
N ILE A 135 11.24 -7.33 -6.94
CA ILE A 135 11.28 -6.47 -8.14
C ILE A 135 11.87 -7.18 -9.34
N GLU A 136 12.11 -8.48 -9.25
CA GLU A 136 12.77 -9.25 -10.30
C GLU A 136 12.10 -9.09 -11.64
N GLU A 137 10.77 -9.19 -11.70
CA GLU A 137 9.97 -9.04 -12.92
C GLU A 137 10.06 -7.65 -13.55
N PHE A 138 10.29 -6.61 -12.72
CA PHE A 138 10.35 -5.23 -13.20
C PHE A 138 11.73 -4.83 -13.74
N ILE A 139 12.79 -5.52 -13.31
CA ILE A 139 14.16 -5.18 -13.65
C ILE A 139 14.79 -6.16 -14.66
N GLN A 140 14.14 -7.29 -14.96
CA GLN A 140 14.62 -8.22 -15.98
C GLN A 140 14.67 -7.53 -17.36
N PRO A 141 15.74 -7.72 -18.13
CA PRO A 141 15.78 -7.25 -19.50
C PRO A 141 14.71 -7.99 -20.33
N ILE A 142 13.93 -7.22 -21.08
CA ILE A 142 13.05 -7.83 -22.09
C ILE A 142 13.97 -8.41 -23.16
N PRO A 143 13.89 -9.73 -23.44
CA PRO A 143 14.71 -10.33 -24.50
C PRO A 143 14.45 -9.59 -25.82
N ASP A 144 15.51 -9.16 -26.49
CA ASP A 144 15.38 -8.58 -27.84
C ASP A 144 15.15 -9.72 -28.83
N TYR A 145 13.88 -9.92 -29.18
CA TYR A 145 13.49 -10.93 -30.16
C TYR A 145 13.80 -10.51 -31.61
N ASN A 146 14.35 -9.30 -31.84
CA ASN A 146 14.74 -8.86 -33.17
C ASN A 146 16.09 -9.44 -33.63
N ASP A 147 16.86 -10.03 -32.72
CA ASP A 147 18.06 -10.79 -33.05
C ASP A 147 17.78 -12.29 -32.89
N PRO A 148 17.27 -12.97 -33.92
CA PRO A 148 16.97 -14.39 -33.83
C PRO A 148 18.26 -15.14 -33.55
N PRO A 149 18.26 -16.14 -32.63
CA PRO A 149 19.46 -16.91 -32.35
C PRO A 149 20.00 -17.48 -33.67
N ASN A 150 21.26 -17.18 -33.95
CA ASN A 150 21.92 -17.63 -35.16
C ASN A 150 22.12 -19.16 -35.06
N LEU A 151 21.04 -19.90 -35.35
CA LEU A 151 21.05 -21.36 -35.44
C LEU A 151 21.79 -21.76 -36.71
N ASN A 152 23.13 -21.62 -36.69
CA ASN A 152 23.97 -22.14 -37.75
C ASN A 152 23.98 -23.68 -37.67
N LEU A 153 22.94 -24.32 -38.19
CA LEU A 153 22.81 -25.75 -38.34
C LEU A 153 23.61 -26.31 -39.54
N GLY A 154 24.48 -25.50 -40.12
CA GLY A 154 25.17 -25.82 -41.35
C GLY A 154 26.66 -26.08 -41.14
N GLY A 155 27.07 -27.32 -41.24
CA GLY A 155 28.38 -27.69 -41.75
C GLY A 155 29.43 -28.07 -40.74
N GLY A 156 29.68 -29.34 -40.65
CA GLY A 156 30.84 -29.94 -39.99
C GLY A 156 32.19 -29.46 -40.55
N GLY A 157 33.20 -29.46 -39.71
CA GLY A 157 34.62 -29.51 -40.08
C GLY A 157 35.43 -28.27 -39.78
N GLY A 158 36.37 -28.39 -38.86
CA GLY A 158 37.54 -27.54 -38.82
C GLY A 158 37.76 -26.82 -37.51
N GLY A 159 38.70 -27.34 -36.72
CA GLY A 159 39.18 -26.81 -35.44
C GLY A 159 39.67 -25.38 -35.53
N GLY A 160 39.39 -24.61 -34.52
CA GLY A 160 39.90 -23.28 -34.25
C GLY A 160 39.73 -22.95 -32.79
N THR A 161 40.79 -23.17 -32.01
CA THR A 161 40.97 -22.60 -30.68
C THR A 161 40.90 -21.07 -30.74
N GLY A 162 39.89 -20.49 -30.15
CA GLY A 162 39.76 -19.05 -30.01
C GLY A 162 38.86 -18.74 -28.83
N GLY A 163 39.48 -18.58 -27.65
CA GLY A 163 38.82 -18.14 -26.43
C GLY A 163 38.23 -16.71 -26.59
N GLY A 164 37.08 -16.49 -26.03
CA GLY A 164 36.41 -15.20 -26.07
C GLY A 164 34.99 -15.20 -25.59
N ALA A 165 34.65 -16.10 -24.67
CA ALA A 165 33.33 -16.04 -24.01
C ALA A 165 33.51 -15.53 -22.58
N GLY A 166 33.75 -14.25 -22.43
CA GLY A 166 33.95 -13.60 -21.14
C GLY A 166 33.49 -12.14 -21.14
N GLY A 167 32.31 -11.82 -21.66
CA GLY A 167 31.89 -10.44 -21.75
C GLY A 167 30.41 -10.17 -21.49
N GLY A 168 29.60 -11.20 -21.16
CA GLY A 168 28.17 -11.03 -21.01
C GLY A 168 27.67 -10.66 -19.62
N ASP A 169 28.36 -11.09 -18.58
CA ASP A 169 27.77 -10.98 -17.23
C ASP A 169 27.94 -9.59 -16.61
N GLY A 170 29.02 -8.87 -16.86
CA GLY A 170 29.26 -7.54 -16.30
C GLY A 170 28.26 -6.48 -16.80
N ALA A 171 28.00 -6.45 -18.09
CA ALA A 171 27.07 -5.50 -18.67
C ALA A 171 25.62 -5.79 -18.25
N ALA A 172 25.24 -7.07 -18.08
CA ALA A 172 23.91 -7.43 -17.62
C ALA A 172 23.68 -7.02 -16.16
N TRP A 173 24.70 -7.09 -15.30
CA TRP A 173 24.60 -6.69 -13.91
C TRP A 173 24.55 -5.17 -13.73
N GLU A 174 25.30 -4.40 -14.47
CA GLU A 174 25.23 -2.94 -14.51
C GLU A 174 23.83 -2.48 -14.96
N ASP A 175 23.28 -3.11 -15.99
CA ASP A 175 21.93 -2.80 -16.46
C ASP A 175 20.86 -3.08 -15.39
N LEU A 176 20.95 -4.20 -14.66
CA LEU A 176 20.05 -4.54 -13.56
C LEU A 176 20.12 -3.53 -12.41
N GLU A 177 21.31 -3.08 -12.05
CA GLU A 177 21.49 -2.07 -10.99
C GLU A 177 20.92 -0.72 -11.41
N THR A 178 21.16 -0.32 -12.63
CA THR A 178 20.62 0.91 -13.23
C THR A 178 19.10 0.88 -13.22
N ARG A 179 18.48 -0.20 -13.70
CA ARG A 179 17.01 -0.36 -13.71
C ARG A 179 16.41 -0.37 -12.32
N ARG A 180 17.07 -1.02 -11.36
CA ARG A 180 16.65 -0.99 -9.96
C ARG A 180 16.66 0.42 -9.40
N ASN A 181 17.72 1.19 -9.65
CA ASN A 181 17.82 2.56 -9.19
C ASN A 181 16.79 3.46 -9.86
N GLN A 182 16.52 3.29 -11.16
CA GLN A 182 15.44 3.98 -11.86
C GLN A 182 14.06 3.67 -11.24
N LEU A 183 13.78 2.40 -10.94
CA LEU A 183 12.54 2.02 -10.26
C LEU A 183 12.41 2.69 -8.89
N ILE A 184 13.49 2.75 -8.11
CA ILE A 184 13.50 3.45 -6.81
C ILE A 184 13.18 4.93 -7.00
N GLU A 185 13.78 5.61 -7.97
CA GLU A 185 13.51 7.03 -8.24
C GLU A 185 12.06 7.27 -8.72
N VAL A 186 11.52 6.37 -9.53
CA VAL A 186 10.10 6.41 -9.93
C VAL A 186 9.19 6.26 -8.73
N LEU A 187 9.46 5.32 -7.82
CA LEU A 187 8.67 5.13 -6.61
C LEU A 187 8.72 6.37 -5.70
N ILE A 188 9.93 6.91 -5.46
CA ILE A 188 10.13 8.08 -4.59
C ILE A 188 9.46 9.33 -5.17
N SER A 189 9.53 9.53 -6.48
CA SER A 189 8.98 10.73 -7.11
C SER A 189 7.46 10.72 -7.25
N ASN A 190 6.85 9.54 -7.37
CA ASN A 190 5.41 9.43 -7.60
C ASN A 190 4.58 9.09 -6.36
N ILE A 191 5.19 8.48 -5.34
CA ILE A 191 4.47 8.07 -4.13
C ILE A 191 4.97 8.89 -2.95
N GLU A 192 4.15 9.83 -2.50
CA GLU A 192 4.46 10.67 -1.32
C GLU A 192 5.92 11.17 -1.30
N PRO A 193 6.35 12.03 -2.23
CA PRO A 193 7.76 12.41 -2.36
C PRO A 193 8.39 12.94 -1.07
N LYS A 194 7.59 13.60 -0.23
CA LYS A 194 8.03 14.15 1.07
C LYS A 194 8.20 13.09 2.17
N ALA A 195 7.75 11.87 1.95
CA ALA A 195 7.83 10.78 2.93
C ALA A 195 9.24 10.17 3.02
N TRP A 196 9.97 10.13 1.93
CA TRP A 196 11.18 9.33 1.78
C TRP A 196 12.43 10.04 2.33
N LYS A 197 13.21 9.33 3.14
CA LYS A 197 14.50 9.84 3.65
C LYS A 197 15.43 10.28 2.53
N ARG A 198 15.43 9.57 1.41
CA ARG A 198 16.27 9.88 0.24
C ARG A 198 15.90 11.21 -0.42
N ALA A 199 14.66 11.66 -0.25
CA ALA A 199 14.16 12.96 -0.72
C ALA A 199 14.11 14.03 0.39
N GLY A 200 14.72 13.77 1.56
CA GLY A 200 14.73 14.70 2.69
C GLY A 200 13.57 14.53 3.69
N GLY A 201 12.71 13.55 3.49
CA GLY A 201 11.65 13.16 4.43
C GLY A 201 12.17 12.29 5.59
N ASN A 202 11.26 11.88 6.45
CA ASN A 202 11.60 11.07 7.63
C ASN A 202 10.62 9.91 7.91
N TRP A 203 9.61 9.71 7.07
CA TRP A 203 8.56 8.71 7.30
C TRP A 203 8.87 7.35 6.70
N ALA A 204 9.58 7.32 5.57
CA ALA A 204 9.83 6.09 4.86
C ALA A 204 11.26 6.00 4.34
N GLU A 205 11.75 4.78 4.23
CA GLU A 205 13.08 4.45 3.72
C GLU A 205 12.99 3.28 2.75
N ILE A 206 13.69 3.37 1.63
CA ILE A 206 13.76 2.34 0.62
C ILE A 206 15.22 1.97 0.40
N MET A 207 15.51 0.67 0.52
CA MET A 207 16.86 0.12 0.39
C MET A 207 16.86 -1.05 -0.59
N PRO A 208 17.83 -1.12 -1.52
CA PRO A 208 17.97 -2.27 -2.38
C PRO A 208 18.50 -3.47 -1.56
N TYR A 209 17.89 -4.63 -1.78
CA TYR A 209 18.33 -5.88 -1.19
C TYR A 209 18.23 -7.02 -2.21
N ARG A 210 19.35 -7.43 -2.78
CA ARG A 210 19.40 -8.44 -3.85
C ARG A 210 18.47 -8.03 -5.02
N ARG A 211 17.49 -8.89 -5.36
CA ARG A 211 16.44 -8.65 -6.38
C ARG A 211 15.13 -8.16 -5.77
N SER A 212 15.22 -7.47 -4.65
CA SER A 212 14.07 -6.93 -3.92
C SER A 212 14.38 -5.55 -3.39
N LEU A 213 13.36 -4.82 -3.01
CA LEU A 213 13.46 -3.58 -2.24
C LEU A 213 12.96 -3.84 -0.83
N LEU A 214 13.74 -3.41 0.15
CA LEU A 214 13.35 -3.37 1.54
C LEU A 214 12.76 -1.99 1.81
N ILE A 215 11.47 -1.94 2.14
CA ILE A 215 10.75 -0.70 2.38
C ILE A 215 10.34 -0.64 3.83
N ARG A 216 10.93 0.30 4.58
CA ARG A 216 10.52 0.64 5.94
C ARG A 216 9.69 1.92 5.90
N GLY A 217 8.51 1.90 6.51
CA GLY A 217 7.64 3.07 6.55
C GLY A 217 6.27 2.75 7.14
N PRO A 218 5.40 3.76 7.26
CA PRO A 218 4.05 3.56 7.75
C PRO A 218 3.21 2.74 6.76
N ARG A 219 2.21 2.02 7.28
CA ARG A 219 1.36 1.14 6.46
C ARG A 219 0.60 1.89 5.36
N TRP A 220 0.24 3.15 5.60
CA TRP A 220 -0.46 3.97 4.62
C TRP A 220 0.42 4.35 3.42
N VAL A 221 1.75 4.52 3.59
CA VAL A 221 2.70 4.67 2.46
C VAL A 221 2.89 3.33 1.75
N GLN A 222 3.10 2.25 2.52
CA GLN A 222 3.33 0.93 1.93
C GLN A 222 2.14 0.42 1.12
N ARG A 223 0.91 0.79 1.52
CA ARG A 223 -0.30 0.48 0.76
C ARG A 223 -0.30 1.12 -0.63
N GLN A 224 0.28 2.30 -0.79
CA GLN A 224 0.39 2.96 -2.09
C GLN A 224 1.43 2.29 -3.00
N VAL A 225 2.49 1.71 -2.41
CA VAL A 225 3.55 1.01 -3.16
C VAL A 225 3.16 -0.41 -3.53
N MET A 226 2.59 -1.16 -2.60
CA MET A 226 2.42 -2.62 -2.68
C MET A 226 0.98 -3.10 -2.48
N GLY A 227 0.03 -2.17 -2.30
CA GLY A 227 -1.32 -2.54 -1.88
C GLY A 227 -1.35 -3.05 -0.43
N PHE A 228 -2.43 -3.73 -0.09
CA PHE A 228 -2.58 -4.35 1.22
C PHE A 228 -1.78 -5.65 1.31
N ASP A 229 -1.25 -5.94 2.50
CA ASP A 229 -0.49 -7.16 2.80
C ASP A 229 -1.37 -8.31 3.33
N PHE A 230 -2.67 -8.18 3.15
CA PHE A 230 -3.68 -9.17 3.54
C PHE A 230 -4.72 -9.37 2.43
N LEU A 231 -5.36 -10.52 2.47
CA LEU A 231 -6.46 -10.82 1.55
C LEU A 231 -7.77 -10.24 2.10
N LEU A 232 -8.55 -9.65 1.20
CA LEU A 232 -9.92 -9.24 1.51
C LEU A 232 -10.83 -10.48 1.43
N PRO A 233 -11.52 -10.84 2.51
CA PRO A 233 -12.47 -11.94 2.45
C PRO A 233 -13.63 -11.60 1.51
N ARG A 234 -14.02 -12.58 0.70
CA ARG A 234 -15.22 -12.45 -0.13
C ARG A 234 -16.45 -12.54 0.75
N VAL A 235 -17.32 -11.56 0.64
CA VAL A 235 -18.62 -11.56 1.35
C VAL A 235 -19.65 -12.17 0.43
N SER A 236 -20.10 -13.38 0.74
CA SER A 236 -21.12 -14.08 -0.04
C SER A 236 -22.44 -13.29 -0.04
N GLY A 237 -23.11 -13.26 -1.19
CA GLY A 237 -24.39 -12.56 -1.35
C GLY A 237 -24.31 -11.04 -1.45
N ARG A 238 -23.13 -10.47 -1.52
CA ARG A 238 -22.92 -9.04 -1.76
C ARG A 238 -22.41 -8.79 -3.18
N THR A 239 -22.80 -7.67 -3.75
CA THR A 239 -22.29 -7.20 -5.06
C THR A 239 -20.78 -7.08 -5.01
N PRO A 240 -20.04 -7.67 -5.97
CA PRO A 240 -18.59 -7.54 -6.03
C PRO A 240 -18.15 -6.08 -6.11
N ARG A 241 -17.14 -5.73 -5.33
CA ARG A 241 -16.56 -4.38 -5.29
C ARG A 241 -15.08 -4.45 -5.58
N THR A 242 -14.57 -3.41 -6.22
CA THR A 242 -13.15 -3.20 -6.49
C THR A 242 -12.64 -2.03 -5.68
N LEU A 243 -11.36 -2.06 -5.36
CA LEU A 243 -10.65 -0.93 -4.76
C LEU A 243 -9.84 -0.24 -5.84
N ARG A 244 -10.08 1.04 -6.02
CA ARG A 244 -9.26 1.91 -6.85
C ARG A 244 -8.34 2.71 -5.95
N PHE A 245 -7.06 2.70 -6.29
CA PHE A 245 -6.04 3.49 -5.61
C PHE A 245 -5.76 4.76 -6.43
N ASP A 246 -5.87 5.91 -5.79
CA ASP A 246 -5.57 7.21 -6.37
C ASP A 246 -4.73 8.01 -5.36
N GLY A 247 -3.41 7.90 -5.50
CA GLY A 247 -2.47 8.37 -4.48
C GLY A 247 -2.72 7.72 -3.12
N ASP A 248 -2.94 8.52 -2.09
CA ASP A 248 -3.25 8.04 -0.73
C ASP A 248 -4.72 7.66 -0.52
N GLN A 249 -5.59 7.98 -1.48
CA GLN A 249 -7.01 7.65 -1.44
C GLN A 249 -7.26 6.23 -1.95
N VAL A 250 -8.19 5.55 -1.29
CA VAL A 250 -8.67 4.23 -1.69
C VAL A 250 -10.19 4.28 -1.85
N ARG A 251 -10.66 4.28 -3.08
CA ARG A 251 -12.08 4.35 -3.39
C ARG A 251 -12.66 2.96 -3.65
N VAL A 252 -13.88 2.76 -3.16
CA VAL A 252 -14.66 1.55 -3.44
C VAL A 252 -15.56 1.82 -4.64
N GLU A 253 -15.47 0.95 -5.62
CA GLU A 253 -16.31 1.00 -6.82
C GLU A 253 -17.02 -0.34 -7.00
N ILE A 254 -18.17 -0.32 -7.69
CA ILE A 254 -18.83 -1.55 -8.12
C ILE A 254 -17.95 -2.16 -9.22
N ALA A 255 -17.72 -3.47 -9.15
CA ALA A 255 -16.91 -4.17 -10.15
C ALA A 255 -17.45 -3.95 -11.56
N LEU A 256 -16.56 -3.71 -12.53
CA LEU A 256 -16.93 -3.42 -13.92
C LEU A 256 -17.86 -4.51 -14.51
N SER A 257 -17.61 -5.76 -14.20
CA SER A 257 -18.46 -6.88 -14.61
C SER A 257 -19.92 -6.74 -14.13
N GLU A 258 -20.11 -6.17 -12.96
CA GLU A 258 -21.44 -5.94 -12.40
C GLU A 258 -22.09 -4.69 -12.99
N GLN A 259 -21.30 -3.66 -13.29
CA GLN A 259 -21.79 -2.47 -13.99
C GLN A 259 -22.32 -2.85 -15.38
N LEU A 260 -21.53 -3.59 -16.16
CA LEU A 260 -21.94 -4.07 -17.49
C LEU A 260 -23.21 -4.94 -17.41
N ARG A 261 -23.31 -5.81 -16.42
CA ARG A 261 -24.49 -6.64 -16.21
C ARG A 261 -25.74 -5.81 -15.91
N ARG A 262 -25.63 -4.73 -15.15
CA ARG A 262 -26.73 -3.79 -14.87
C ARG A 262 -27.14 -3.05 -16.12
N GLU A 263 -26.18 -2.54 -16.88
CA GLU A 263 -26.44 -1.85 -18.16
C GLU A 263 -27.15 -2.76 -19.17
N ASP A 264 -26.72 -4.03 -19.28
CA ASP A 264 -27.38 -4.99 -20.15
C ASP A 264 -28.80 -5.30 -19.71
N ASN A 265 -29.06 -5.45 -18.41
CA ASN A 265 -30.38 -5.64 -17.86
C ASN A 265 -31.29 -4.42 -18.07
N GLU A 266 -30.78 -3.21 -17.91
CA GLU A 266 -31.50 -1.95 -18.16
C GLU A 266 -31.87 -1.80 -19.64
N ARG A 267 -30.95 -2.13 -20.56
CA ARG A 267 -31.25 -2.16 -22.01
C ARG A 267 -32.31 -3.17 -22.36
N ALA A 268 -32.27 -4.36 -21.77
CA ALA A 268 -33.25 -5.41 -22.00
C ALA A 268 -34.64 -5.07 -21.44
N ALA A 269 -34.71 -4.19 -20.42
CA ALA A 269 -35.95 -3.74 -19.79
C ALA A 269 -36.61 -2.54 -20.49
N GLN A 270 -35.93 -1.87 -21.44
CA GLN A 270 -36.49 -0.78 -22.21
C GLN A 270 -37.43 -1.35 -23.28
N PRO A 271 -38.77 -1.07 -23.24
CA PRO A 271 -39.68 -1.50 -24.26
C PRO A 271 -39.38 -0.77 -25.58
N HIS A 272 -39.33 -1.54 -26.66
CA HIS A 272 -39.23 -1.02 -28.04
C HIS A 272 -40.48 -0.26 -28.47
#